data_dd8ccd2949c9b37fd7c68e57ce433c61
#
_entry.id   dd8ccd2949c9b37fd7c68e57ce433c61
#
_cell.length_a   1.000
_cell.length_b   1.000
_cell.length_c   1.000
_cell.angle_alpha   90.00
_cell.angle_beta   90.00
_cell.angle_gamma   90.00
#
_symmetry.space_group_name_H-M   'P 1'
#
loop_
_entity.id
_entity.type
_entity.pdbx_description
1 polymer ?
#
loop_
_entity_poly.entity_id
_entity_poly.type
_entity_poly.pdbx_seq_one_letter_code
_entity_poly.pdbx_strand_id
1 'polypeptide(L)'
;MITKTDLKKSSNTPPKLPFYIPLFNHMIRSFLRLGVPLGYVGLLTVKGRKTGKTRRNPVGLFDYNGKRYLFSTFGDVNWVRNVRAARTATVRKGWHSKPVIPVELSPVETAKVLKEAIAPRFLGLGGKIFGSHFPLKPDAPLAMFIEESKRHPVFELRDATN
;
A
#
# COMPACT_ATOMS: atom_id res chain seq x y z
N MET A 1 17.36 37.42 6.56
CA MET A 1 16.24 37.71 5.64
C MET A 1 15.87 36.41 4.95
N ILE A 2 14.85 35.74 5.41
CA ILE A 2 14.35 34.49 4.79
C ILE A 2 13.31 34.93 3.75
N THR A 3 13.63 34.73 2.51
CA THR A 3 12.79 35.12 1.37
C THR A 3 11.57 34.18 1.25
N LYS A 4 10.40 34.77 1.11
CA LYS A 4 9.05 34.17 1.04
C LYS A 4 8.77 33.25 -0.18
N THR A 5 9.77 32.59 -0.75
CA THR A 5 9.58 31.90 -2.06
C THR A 5 9.61 30.36 -2.00
N ASP A 6 9.74 29.75 -0.82
CA ASP A 6 9.85 28.29 -0.70
C ASP A 6 8.67 27.56 -0.04
N LEU A 7 7.50 28.17 -0.03
CA LEU A 7 6.26 27.41 0.18
C LEU A 7 5.89 26.68 -1.11
N LYS A 8 6.68 25.67 -1.47
CA LYS A 8 6.35 24.74 -2.55
C LYS A 8 5.03 24.07 -2.22
N LYS A 9 3.98 24.61 -2.81
CA LYS A 9 2.62 24.13 -2.87
C LYS A 9 2.63 22.60 -2.99
N SER A 10 2.28 21.90 -1.91
CA SER A 10 2.02 20.47 -1.95
C SER A 10 0.96 20.24 -3.01
N SER A 11 1.39 19.79 -4.19
CA SER A 11 0.47 19.52 -5.29
C SER A 11 -0.37 18.31 -4.91
N ASN A 12 -1.62 18.54 -4.65
CA ASN A 12 -2.67 17.55 -4.37
C ASN A 12 -3.01 16.69 -5.62
N THR A 13 -2.09 16.63 -6.58
CA THR A 13 -2.23 15.84 -7.79
C THR A 13 -1.91 14.39 -7.46
N PRO A 14 -2.83 13.44 -7.67
CA PRO A 14 -2.54 12.03 -7.45
C PRO A 14 -1.37 11.61 -8.34
N PRO A 15 -0.46 10.74 -7.85
CA PRO A 15 0.67 10.28 -8.63
C PRO A 15 0.17 9.67 -9.95
N LYS A 16 0.77 10.07 -11.06
CA LYS A 16 0.48 9.51 -12.38
C LYS A 16 1.00 8.08 -12.41
N LEU A 17 0.09 7.11 -12.39
CA LEU A 17 0.43 5.69 -12.56
C LEU A 17 0.94 5.46 -13.99
N PRO A 18 1.99 4.64 -14.18
CA PRO A 18 2.43 4.24 -15.50
C PRO A 18 1.27 3.63 -16.32
N PHE A 19 1.26 3.86 -17.62
CA PHE A 19 0.14 3.51 -18.51
C PHE A 19 -0.19 1.99 -18.52
N TYR A 20 0.81 1.14 -18.26
CA TYR A 20 0.64 -0.32 -18.19
C TYR A 20 -0.02 -0.80 -16.89
N ILE A 21 -0.01 0.02 -15.82
CA ILE A 21 -0.59 -0.36 -14.52
C ILE A 21 -2.09 -0.66 -14.59
N PRO A 22 -2.94 0.12 -15.29
CA PRO A 22 -4.36 -0.21 -15.40
C PRO A 22 -4.62 -1.56 -16.08
N LEU A 23 -3.88 -1.87 -17.16
CA LEU A 23 -4.02 -3.14 -17.88
C LEU A 23 -3.51 -4.32 -17.04
N PHE A 24 -2.35 -4.16 -16.42
CA PHE A 24 -1.78 -5.15 -15.51
C PHE A 24 -2.69 -5.41 -14.31
N ASN A 25 -3.25 -4.36 -13.71
CA ASN A 25 -4.22 -4.46 -12.63
C ASN A 25 -5.50 -5.21 -13.05
N HIS A 26 -5.95 -5.07 -14.30
CA HIS A 26 -7.12 -5.79 -14.79
C HIS A 26 -6.85 -7.30 -14.86
N MET A 27 -5.70 -7.68 -15.40
CA MET A 27 -5.26 -9.06 -15.49
C MET A 27 -5.03 -9.68 -14.10
N ILE A 28 -4.27 -9.02 -13.23
CA ILE A 28 -4.04 -9.48 -11.85
C ILE A 28 -5.35 -9.63 -11.08
N ARG A 29 -6.27 -8.69 -11.25
CA ARG A 29 -7.58 -8.74 -10.60
C ARG A 29 -8.39 -9.98 -10.99
N SER A 30 -8.30 -10.41 -12.25
CA SER A 30 -8.95 -11.63 -12.73
C SER A 30 -8.34 -12.87 -12.07
N PHE A 31 -7.01 -12.99 -12.01
CA PHE A 31 -6.34 -14.09 -11.32
C PHE A 31 -6.65 -14.15 -9.83
N LEU A 32 -6.66 -12.99 -9.16
CA LEU A 32 -7.02 -12.93 -7.74
C LEU A 32 -8.49 -13.28 -7.47
N ARG A 33 -9.39 -13.01 -8.41
CA ARG A 33 -10.80 -13.46 -8.33
C ARG A 33 -10.93 -14.97 -8.43
N LEU A 34 -10.07 -15.60 -9.23
CA LEU A 34 -10.01 -17.06 -9.37
C LEU A 34 -9.27 -17.73 -8.20
N GLY A 35 -8.84 -16.96 -7.19
CA GLY A 35 -8.16 -17.49 -6.01
C GLY A 35 -6.70 -17.86 -6.24
N VAL A 36 -6.11 -17.50 -7.37
CA VAL A 36 -4.70 -17.78 -7.66
C VAL A 36 -3.81 -16.99 -6.68
N PRO A 37 -2.97 -17.65 -5.87
CA PRO A 37 -2.08 -16.94 -4.95
C PRO A 37 -0.93 -16.30 -5.74
N LEU A 38 -0.85 -14.97 -5.71
CA LEU A 38 0.20 -14.19 -6.37
C LEU A 38 1.21 -13.64 -5.34
N GLY A 39 1.84 -14.51 -4.58
CA GLY A 39 2.86 -14.14 -3.59
C GLY A 39 2.34 -13.14 -2.54
N TYR A 40 2.86 -11.90 -2.57
CA TYR A 40 2.46 -10.84 -1.64
C TYR A 40 1.29 -9.99 -2.14
N VAL A 41 0.64 -10.36 -3.24
CA VAL A 41 -0.50 -9.62 -3.79
C VAL A 41 -1.80 -10.21 -3.29
N GLY A 42 -2.67 -9.36 -2.77
CA GLY A 42 -4.03 -9.69 -2.41
C GLY A 42 -5.04 -8.76 -3.09
N LEU A 43 -6.32 -9.08 -2.93
CA LEU A 43 -7.43 -8.27 -3.43
C LEU A 43 -8.06 -7.51 -2.26
N LEU A 44 -7.95 -6.19 -2.30
CA LEU A 44 -8.64 -5.28 -1.39
C LEU A 44 -10.00 -4.93 -1.98
N THR A 45 -11.05 -5.10 -1.19
CA THR A 45 -12.40 -4.65 -1.50
C THR A 45 -12.80 -3.57 -0.50
N VAL A 46 -13.11 -2.37 -0.98
CA VAL A 46 -13.44 -1.20 -0.16
C VAL A 46 -14.53 -0.36 -0.81
N LYS A 47 -15.33 0.35 -0.01
CA LYS A 47 -16.34 1.28 -0.48
C LYS A 47 -15.68 2.54 -1.04
N GLY A 48 -16.07 2.96 -2.24
CA GLY A 48 -15.59 4.18 -2.87
C GLY A 48 -16.12 5.43 -2.19
N ARG A 49 -15.23 6.31 -1.74
CA ARG A 49 -15.57 7.53 -0.96
C ARG A 49 -16.49 8.53 -1.70
N LYS A 50 -16.43 8.57 -3.04
CA LYS A 50 -17.21 9.52 -3.85
C LYS A 50 -18.58 8.97 -4.24
N THR A 51 -18.67 7.68 -4.57
CA THR A 51 -19.87 7.10 -5.19
C THR A 51 -20.53 6.01 -4.35
N GLY A 52 -19.91 5.61 -3.23
CA GLY A 52 -20.38 4.49 -2.41
C GLY A 52 -20.26 3.11 -3.10
N LYS A 53 -19.88 3.06 -4.37
CA LYS A 53 -19.74 1.81 -5.11
C LYS A 53 -18.54 1.01 -4.61
N THR A 54 -18.67 -0.31 -4.54
CA THR A 54 -17.60 -1.23 -4.19
C THR A 54 -16.45 -1.14 -5.19
N ARG A 55 -15.23 -0.96 -4.68
CA ARG A 55 -13.99 -0.92 -5.45
C ARG A 55 -13.10 -2.09 -5.06
N ARG A 56 -12.51 -2.74 -6.05
CA ARG A 56 -11.59 -3.85 -5.89
C ARG A 56 -10.25 -3.50 -6.50
N ASN A 57 -9.18 -3.63 -5.69
CA ASN A 57 -7.82 -3.25 -6.09
C ASN A 57 -6.84 -4.34 -5.69
N PRO A 58 -5.91 -4.74 -6.58
CA PRO A 58 -4.75 -5.52 -6.16
C PRO A 58 -3.86 -4.64 -5.28
N VAL A 59 -3.39 -5.20 -4.17
CA VAL A 59 -2.59 -4.50 -3.16
C VAL A 59 -1.50 -5.41 -2.62
N GLY A 60 -0.40 -4.81 -2.14
CA GLY A 60 0.62 -5.53 -1.40
C GLY A 60 0.12 -5.92 -0.01
N LEU A 61 0.16 -7.22 0.30
CA LEU A 61 -0.15 -7.80 1.60
C LEU A 61 1.10 -8.44 2.18
N PHE A 62 1.52 -8.02 3.36
CA PHE A 62 2.72 -8.51 4.03
C PHE A 62 2.39 -8.97 5.44
N ASP A 63 2.84 -10.17 5.77
CA ASP A 63 2.77 -10.69 7.13
C ASP A 63 4.11 -10.46 7.83
N TYR A 64 4.10 -9.85 9.01
CA TYR A 64 5.26 -9.55 9.82
C TYR A 64 4.90 -9.51 11.31
N ASN A 65 5.66 -10.19 12.16
CA ASN A 65 5.43 -10.28 13.61
C ASN A 65 3.98 -10.63 14.00
N GLY A 66 3.39 -11.63 13.32
CA GLY A 66 2.03 -12.08 13.57
C GLY A 66 0.92 -11.12 13.13
N LYS A 67 1.28 -10.01 12.52
CA LYS A 67 0.35 -9.02 11.99
C LYS A 67 0.40 -8.96 10.47
N ARG A 68 -0.68 -8.50 9.86
CA ARG A 68 -0.78 -8.29 8.42
C ARG A 68 -0.87 -6.83 8.08
N TYR A 69 -0.18 -6.44 7.01
CA TYR A 69 -0.08 -5.06 6.58
C TYR A 69 -0.47 -4.89 5.11
N LEU A 70 -1.16 -3.77 4.82
CA LEU A 70 -1.30 -3.23 3.48
C LEU A 70 -0.21 -2.20 3.22
N PHE A 71 0.42 -2.28 2.07
CA PHE A 71 1.46 -1.35 1.64
C PHE A 71 1.09 -0.69 0.31
N SER A 72 1.23 0.62 0.25
CA SER A 72 1.06 1.38 -0.99
C SER A 72 2.39 1.74 -1.62
N THR A 73 2.75 1.01 -2.67
CA THR A 73 3.97 1.28 -3.46
C THR A 73 3.91 2.63 -4.19
N PHE A 74 2.73 3.06 -4.59
CA PHE A 74 2.53 4.26 -5.41
C PHE A 74 1.99 5.47 -4.61
N GLY A 75 2.17 5.46 -3.29
CA GLY A 75 1.79 6.57 -2.43
C GLY A 75 0.29 6.71 -2.19
N ASP A 76 -0.19 7.94 -2.13
CA ASP A 76 -1.58 8.29 -1.79
C ASP A 76 -2.55 8.11 -2.97
N VAL A 77 -2.67 6.87 -3.45
CA VAL A 77 -3.56 6.48 -4.55
C VAL A 77 -5.02 6.35 -4.11
N ASN A 78 -5.92 6.16 -5.07
CA ASN A 78 -7.37 6.13 -4.82
C ASN A 78 -7.82 5.09 -3.79
N TRP A 79 -7.22 3.89 -3.76
CA TRP A 79 -7.61 2.89 -2.78
C TRP A 79 -7.21 3.28 -1.34
N VAL A 80 -6.06 3.95 -1.17
CA VAL A 80 -5.62 4.49 0.13
C VAL A 80 -6.65 5.49 0.67
N ARG A 81 -7.05 6.43 -0.17
CA ARG A 81 -8.06 7.44 0.18
C ARG A 81 -9.43 6.83 0.49
N ASN A 82 -9.80 5.76 -0.21
CA ASN A 82 -11.04 5.03 0.05
C ASN A 82 -10.98 4.29 1.38
N VAL A 83 -9.85 3.65 1.71
CA VAL A 83 -9.63 2.97 2.99
C VAL A 83 -9.73 3.94 4.16
N ARG A 84 -9.07 5.11 4.06
CA ARG A 84 -9.15 6.16 5.09
C ARG A 84 -10.59 6.62 5.33
N ALA A 85 -11.37 6.77 4.27
CA ALA A 85 -12.75 7.22 4.36
C ALA A 85 -13.71 6.13 4.88
N ALA A 86 -13.54 4.89 4.43
CA ALA A 86 -14.44 3.78 4.78
C ALA A 86 -14.12 3.18 6.16
N ARG A 87 -12.86 3.22 6.60
CA ARG A 87 -12.34 2.62 7.84
C ARG A 87 -12.55 1.12 7.99
N THR A 88 -13.22 0.50 7.04
CA THR A 88 -13.45 -0.95 6.95
C THR A 88 -13.18 -1.42 5.54
N ALA A 89 -12.73 -2.65 5.40
CA ALA A 89 -12.46 -3.26 4.10
C ALA A 89 -12.60 -4.78 4.19
N THR A 90 -12.54 -5.44 3.05
CA THR A 90 -12.35 -6.88 2.97
C THR A 90 -11.06 -7.15 2.21
N VAL A 91 -10.21 -8.02 2.74
CA VAL A 91 -9.01 -8.48 2.06
C VAL A 91 -9.14 -9.95 1.70
N ARG A 92 -8.70 -10.29 0.49
CA ARG A 92 -8.67 -11.66 -0.01
C ARG A 92 -7.25 -12.04 -0.41
N LYS A 93 -6.79 -13.20 0.08
CA LYS A 93 -5.53 -13.82 -0.32
C LYS A 93 -5.81 -15.28 -0.67
N GLY A 94 -5.59 -15.67 -1.92
CA GLY A 94 -6.05 -16.95 -2.43
C GLY A 94 -7.58 -17.09 -2.30
N TRP A 95 -8.02 -18.16 -1.70
CA TRP A 95 -9.44 -18.44 -1.46
C TRP A 95 -10.00 -17.84 -0.17
N HIS A 96 -9.12 -17.34 0.72
CA HIS A 96 -9.52 -16.79 2.01
C HIS A 96 -9.85 -15.32 1.91
N SER A 97 -11.06 -14.95 2.34
CA SER A 97 -11.54 -13.57 2.39
C SER A 97 -11.90 -13.22 3.83
N LYS A 98 -11.39 -12.10 4.33
CA LYS A 98 -11.65 -11.64 5.71
C LYS A 98 -12.08 -10.18 5.72
N PRO A 99 -13.11 -9.81 6.50
CA PRO A 99 -13.38 -8.43 6.85
C PRO A 99 -12.29 -7.92 7.80
N VAL A 100 -11.82 -6.68 7.58
CA VAL A 100 -10.73 -6.09 8.35
C VAL A 100 -11.00 -4.62 8.67
N ILE A 101 -10.37 -4.14 9.73
CA ILE A 101 -10.26 -2.73 10.08
C ILE A 101 -8.83 -2.29 9.77
N PRO A 102 -8.60 -1.56 8.67
CA PRO A 102 -7.29 -1.02 8.35
C PRO A 102 -6.98 0.18 9.27
N VAL A 103 -5.86 0.10 10.00
CA VAL A 103 -5.37 1.17 10.87
C VAL A 103 -4.08 1.70 10.28
N GLU A 104 -4.08 2.95 9.86
CA GLU A 104 -2.88 3.61 9.31
C GLU A 104 -1.82 3.78 10.39
N LEU A 105 -0.59 3.37 10.09
CA LEU A 105 0.53 3.46 11.00
C LEU A 105 1.08 4.89 11.06
N SER A 106 1.63 5.27 12.21
CA SER A 106 2.44 6.48 12.34
C SER A 106 3.70 6.42 11.47
N PRO A 107 4.33 7.56 11.14
CA PRO A 107 5.55 7.55 10.33
C PRO A 107 6.68 6.67 10.88
N VAL A 108 6.86 6.63 12.20
CA VAL A 108 7.89 5.82 12.86
C VAL A 108 7.58 4.33 12.78
N GLU A 109 6.32 3.94 13.02
CA GLU A 109 5.87 2.56 12.87
C GLU A 109 5.95 2.10 11.42
N THR A 110 5.50 2.94 10.49
CA THR A 110 5.62 2.71 9.04
C THR A 110 7.08 2.46 8.66
N ALA A 111 8.01 3.31 9.12
CA ALA A 111 9.44 3.17 8.84
C ALA A 111 10.01 1.82 9.29
N LYS A 112 9.61 1.34 10.47
CA LYS A 112 10.03 0.01 10.94
C LYS A 112 9.49 -1.11 10.04
N VAL A 113 8.21 -1.08 9.70
CA VAL A 113 7.59 -2.08 8.80
C VAL A 113 8.22 -2.02 7.40
N LEU A 114 8.48 -0.82 6.87
CA LEU A 114 9.18 -0.65 5.59
C LEU A 114 10.57 -1.27 5.62
N LYS A 115 11.35 -1.02 6.67
CA LYS A 115 12.73 -1.53 6.81
C LYS A 115 12.77 -3.04 7.02
N GLU A 116 11.99 -3.56 7.94
CA GLU A 116 12.12 -4.92 8.45
C GLU A 116 11.28 -5.93 7.67
N ALA A 117 10.13 -5.51 7.15
CA ALA A 117 9.21 -6.39 6.47
C ALA A 117 9.19 -6.21 4.95
N ILE A 118 9.26 -4.98 4.46
CA ILE A 118 9.01 -4.67 3.05
C ILE A 118 10.30 -4.61 2.24
N ALA A 119 11.30 -3.85 2.67
CA ALA A 119 12.56 -3.69 1.96
C ALA A 119 13.27 -5.03 1.64
N PRO A 120 13.36 -6.03 2.55
CA PRO A 120 13.96 -7.32 2.23
C PRO A 120 13.26 -8.05 1.08
N ARG A 121 11.95 -7.87 0.94
CA ARG A 121 11.14 -8.53 -0.11
C ARG A 121 11.30 -7.88 -1.47
N PHE A 122 11.76 -6.63 -1.51
CA PHE A 122 12.07 -5.91 -2.75
C PHE A 122 13.48 -6.17 -3.29
N LEU A 123 14.32 -6.94 -2.60
CA LEU A 123 15.63 -7.37 -3.12
C LEU A 123 15.53 -8.39 -4.28
N GLY A 124 14.39 -9.12 -4.38
CA GLY A 124 14.15 -10.13 -5.42
C GLY A 124 13.40 -9.58 -6.64
N LEU A 125 12.52 -10.41 -7.19
CA LEU A 125 11.70 -10.08 -8.37
C LEU A 125 10.83 -8.83 -8.14
N GLY A 126 10.34 -8.63 -6.92
CA GLY A 126 9.58 -7.43 -6.55
C GLY A 126 10.39 -6.15 -6.77
N GLY A 127 11.69 -6.17 -6.46
CA GLY A 127 12.59 -5.04 -6.70
C GLY A 127 12.80 -4.73 -8.18
N LYS A 128 12.80 -5.74 -9.04
CA LYS A 128 12.89 -5.53 -10.49
C LYS A 128 11.64 -4.87 -11.08
N ILE A 129 10.47 -5.16 -10.51
CA ILE A 129 9.18 -4.65 -11.01
C ILE A 129 8.83 -3.30 -10.38
N PHE A 130 9.08 -3.13 -9.08
CA PHE A 130 8.63 -1.99 -8.29
C PHE A 130 9.75 -1.15 -7.66
N GLY A 131 11.02 -1.55 -7.82
CA GLY A 131 12.17 -0.94 -7.14
C GLY A 131 12.41 0.53 -7.47
N SER A 132 11.98 0.99 -8.64
CA SER A 132 12.01 2.42 -8.98
C SER A 132 11.08 3.27 -8.10
N HIS A 133 10.07 2.65 -7.48
CA HIS A 133 9.10 3.30 -6.61
C HIS A 133 9.39 3.10 -5.11
N PHE A 134 10.32 2.20 -4.78
CA PHE A 134 10.79 1.96 -3.42
C PHE A 134 12.30 1.68 -3.44
N PRO A 135 13.15 2.73 -3.39
CA PRO A 135 14.59 2.62 -3.66
C PRO A 135 15.42 2.17 -2.45
N LEU A 136 14.84 2.08 -1.24
CA LEU A 136 15.62 1.81 -0.03
C LEU A 136 15.95 0.33 0.13
N LYS A 137 17.23 0.06 0.41
CA LYS A 137 17.69 -1.26 0.81
C LYS A 137 17.51 -1.49 2.31
N PRO A 138 17.44 -2.75 2.79
CA PRO A 138 17.22 -3.05 4.22
C PRO A 138 18.30 -2.51 5.15
N ASP A 139 19.52 -2.34 4.67
CA ASP A 139 20.68 -1.83 5.42
C ASP A 139 20.68 -0.30 5.57
N ALA A 140 19.82 0.42 4.86
CA ALA A 140 19.71 1.87 4.97
C ALA A 140 19.34 2.31 6.41
N PRO A 141 19.81 3.49 6.87
CA PRO A 141 19.47 4.05 8.17
C PRO A 141 17.95 4.22 8.36
N LEU A 142 17.45 4.02 9.59
CA LEU A 142 16.03 4.16 9.92
C LEU A 142 15.48 5.56 9.55
N ALA A 143 16.31 6.61 9.71
CA ALA A 143 15.94 7.97 9.36
C ALA A 143 15.49 8.11 7.88
N MET A 144 16.11 7.37 6.96
CA MET A 144 15.71 7.37 5.54
C MET A 144 14.34 6.70 5.37
N PHE A 145 14.04 5.65 6.13
CA PHE A 145 12.72 5.01 6.11
C PHE A 145 11.63 5.90 6.72
N ILE A 146 11.95 6.73 7.71
CA ILE A 146 11.02 7.72 8.26
C ILE A 146 10.67 8.76 7.18
N GLU A 147 11.64 9.21 6.41
CA GLU A 147 11.38 10.14 5.30
C GLU A 147 10.54 9.45 4.19
N GLU A 148 10.88 8.21 3.85
CA GLU A 148 10.17 7.44 2.84
C GLU A 148 8.73 7.07 3.27
N SER A 149 8.48 6.92 4.57
CA SER A 149 7.14 6.62 5.10
C SER A 149 6.10 7.67 4.74
N LYS A 150 6.51 8.91 4.51
CA LYS A 150 5.64 10.00 4.07
C LYS A 150 5.06 9.77 2.66
N ARG A 151 5.74 8.94 1.86
CA ARG A 151 5.35 8.62 0.48
C ARG A 151 4.62 7.29 0.36
N HIS A 152 4.79 6.40 1.33
CA HIS A 152 4.29 5.03 1.29
C HIS A 152 3.41 4.72 2.49
N PRO A 153 2.10 5.02 2.44
CA PRO A 153 1.17 4.64 3.49
C PRO A 153 1.16 3.13 3.75
N VAL A 154 1.20 2.77 5.04
CA VAL A 154 1.07 1.39 5.52
C VAL A 154 -0.07 1.32 6.51
N PHE A 155 -0.89 0.28 6.38
CA PHE A 155 -2.01 0.02 7.29
C PHE A 155 -1.83 -1.35 7.93
N GLU A 156 -1.92 -1.42 9.25
CA GLU A 156 -2.12 -2.67 9.98
C GLU A 156 -3.55 -3.14 9.77
N LEU A 157 -3.74 -4.41 9.43
CA LEU A 157 -5.06 -5.01 9.28
C LEU A 157 -5.45 -5.71 10.56
N ARG A 158 -6.43 -5.18 11.26
CA ARG A 158 -7.05 -5.81 12.43
C ARG A 158 -8.28 -6.58 12.02
N ASP A 159 -8.56 -7.68 12.70
CA ASP A 159 -9.79 -8.45 12.44
C ASP A 159 -11.00 -7.57 12.78
N ALA A 160 -12.00 -7.55 11.89
CA ALA A 160 -13.26 -6.82 12.12
C ALA A 160 -14.26 -7.63 12.95
N THR A 161 -13.95 -8.89 13.25
CA THR A 161 -14.77 -9.78 14.04
C THR A 161 -14.20 -9.81 15.46
N ASN A 162 -14.84 -9.14 16.35
CA ASN A 162 -14.79 -9.37 17.80
C ASN A 162 -16.14 -9.92 18.20
#